data_e3ca8f3b736dc42c6ef8e427acd5e01b
#
_entry.id   e3ca8f3b736dc42c6ef8e427acd5e01b
#
_cell.length_a   1.000
_cell.length_b   1.000
_cell.length_c   1.000
_cell.angle_alpha   90.00
_cell.angle_beta   90.00
_cell.angle_gamma   90.00
#
_symmetry.space_group_name_H-M   'P 1'
#
loop_
_entity.id
_entity.type
_entity.pdbx_description
1 polymer ?
#
loop_
_entity_poly.entity_id
_entity_poly.type
_entity_poly.pdbx_seq_one_letter_code
_entity_poly.pdbx_strand_id
1 'polypeptide(L)'
;MTTPAGVRPPARWQRMLFTPGARLGWTFRDRHSLITPYAELPPDAEKVRQDAAARLAAAQQSWQRARKWAARPSLVAAVGLMALAGCAHAVGPSAPYGTTFVTALLLSAPGLGWSAWKYAQLAHVKAADPEVQYEAAHDAWASRAAGHEQGELARLEQVPEWGSASSPARRTDVFGGSLLGWRSLLTVHGASIMASQPLLVADLSGQHAARELAGLSREVGVQVAEYLLPRDLDRCGLLSGMSGRQLADALAEAIHAGPPGQARTDRAVDVRVLEQIASALAGRGATPARLAAAVQAALGRDDPGGLLAEDETEMIRGLFGDGYQSHIGANLIRLDAFLSGLADHIGTGPPAAPPPSWCTILAAEPAARSVRAELTAALVIQWLTVQVTSSTRHVPAVVIVAADEITSRHLERLADACEQRGVPLTLLFRHLRDDAVTMIGGGATAFMRLGNHHEAEQAASYIGRHHTFVLSGWTATRGGDHTIT
;
A
#
# COMPACT_ATOMS: atom_id res chain seq x y z
N MET A 1 11.50 31.40 5.49
CA MET A 1 10.13 31.73 5.93
C MET A 1 10.22 32.28 7.35
N THR A 2 10.03 33.57 7.55
CA THR A 2 9.98 34.24 8.86
C THR A 2 8.60 33.99 9.46
N THR A 3 8.55 33.26 10.56
CA THR A 3 7.31 33.00 11.33
C THR A 3 6.73 34.31 11.83
N PRO A 4 5.47 34.64 11.54
CA PRO A 4 4.85 35.86 12.12
C PRO A 4 4.79 35.74 13.65
N ALA A 5 5.09 36.84 14.32
CA ALA A 5 5.11 36.95 15.79
C ALA A 5 3.75 36.54 16.36
N GLY A 6 3.69 35.48 17.15
CA GLY A 6 2.48 35.03 17.86
C GLY A 6 2.01 33.59 17.50
N VAL A 7 2.57 32.93 16.50
CA VAL A 7 2.21 31.55 16.19
C VAL A 7 2.99 30.60 17.10
N ARG A 8 2.28 29.76 17.88
CA ARG A 8 2.91 28.67 18.63
C ARG A 8 3.64 27.74 17.67
N PRO A 9 4.89 27.32 17.97
CA PRO A 9 5.56 26.35 17.12
C PRO A 9 4.72 25.07 17.05
N PRO A 10 4.58 24.48 15.83
CA PRO A 10 3.76 23.30 15.65
C PRO A 10 4.22 22.16 16.57
N ALA A 11 3.29 21.43 17.18
CA ALA A 11 3.58 20.30 18.02
C ALA A 11 4.37 19.23 17.23
N ARG A 12 5.13 18.38 17.93
CA ARG A 12 5.97 17.35 17.28
C ARG A 12 5.18 16.48 16.30
N TRP A 13 3.97 16.08 16.67
CA TRP A 13 3.09 15.25 15.84
C TRP A 13 2.61 15.99 14.58
N GLN A 14 2.33 17.29 14.66
CA GLN A 14 1.96 18.11 13.51
C GLN A 14 3.10 18.16 12.49
N ARG A 15 4.34 18.36 12.95
CA ARG A 15 5.52 18.32 12.08
C ARG A 15 5.72 16.96 11.39
N MET A 16 5.39 15.86 12.07
CA MET A 16 5.44 14.52 11.49
C MET A 16 4.45 14.34 10.34
N LEU A 17 3.26 14.93 10.43
CA LEU A 17 2.27 14.88 9.35
C LEU A 17 2.74 15.62 8.10
N PHE A 18 3.29 16.81 8.25
CA PHE A 18 3.84 17.63 7.15
C PHE A 18 5.26 17.22 6.75
N THR A 19 5.51 15.92 6.67
CA THR A 19 6.75 15.36 6.10
C THR A 19 6.44 14.82 4.70
N PRO A 20 7.22 15.18 3.65
CA PRO A 20 6.97 14.75 2.28
C PRO A 20 6.85 13.22 2.14
N GLY A 21 6.00 12.72 1.20
CA GLY A 21 5.97 11.32 0.89
C GLY A 21 4.63 10.69 0.55
N ALA A 22 3.59 11.44 0.21
CA ALA A 22 2.27 10.91 -0.22
C ALA A 22 1.78 9.75 0.66
N ARG A 23 1.78 9.96 1.98
CA ARG A 23 1.44 8.92 2.96
C ARG A 23 -0.04 8.66 2.98
N LEU A 24 -0.41 7.39 2.98
CA LEU A 24 -1.79 6.93 3.18
C LEU A 24 -2.07 6.61 4.65
N GLY A 25 -1.03 6.42 5.47
CA GLY A 25 -1.14 6.06 6.87
C GLY A 25 0.16 5.52 7.43
N TRP A 26 0.04 4.72 8.47
CA TRP A 26 1.14 4.00 9.10
C TRP A 26 0.82 2.52 9.18
N THR A 27 1.84 1.69 8.98
CA THR A 27 1.78 0.24 9.13
C THR A 27 2.46 -0.13 10.42
N PHE A 28 1.76 -0.84 11.29
CA PHE A 28 2.37 -1.49 12.44
C PHE A 28 3.27 -2.63 11.97
N ARG A 29 4.47 -2.68 12.49
CA ARG A 29 5.45 -3.74 12.24
C ARG A 29 5.64 -4.52 13.53
N ASP A 30 5.08 -5.71 13.57
CA ASP A 30 5.41 -6.65 14.64
C ASP A 30 6.86 -7.08 14.51
N ARG A 31 7.71 -6.63 15.43
CA ARG A 31 9.14 -6.94 15.45
C ARG A 31 9.40 -8.44 15.55
N HIS A 32 8.55 -9.17 16.29
CA HIS A 32 8.70 -10.61 16.42
C HIS A 32 8.50 -11.35 15.10
N SER A 33 7.61 -10.89 14.25
CA SER A 33 7.39 -11.46 12.92
C SER A 33 8.54 -11.19 11.92
N LEU A 34 9.45 -10.27 12.26
CA LEU A 34 10.62 -9.89 11.45
C LEU A 34 11.91 -10.61 11.88
N ILE A 35 11.87 -11.42 12.95
CA ILE A 35 13.00 -12.21 13.41
C ILE A 35 13.30 -13.27 12.36
N THR A 36 14.53 -13.28 11.87
CA THR A 36 14.99 -14.34 10.97
C THR A 36 15.15 -15.62 11.78
N PRO A 37 14.49 -16.74 11.41
CA PRO A 37 14.64 -18.00 12.12
C PRO A 37 16.10 -18.46 12.16
N TYR A 38 16.52 -19.07 13.27
CA TYR A 38 17.85 -19.67 13.36
C TYR A 38 17.98 -20.79 12.32
N ALA A 39 19.03 -20.73 11.49
CA ALA A 39 19.14 -21.60 10.32
C ALA A 39 19.46 -23.07 10.66
N GLU A 40 20.11 -23.33 11.81
CA GLU A 40 20.46 -24.68 12.20
C GLU A 40 19.24 -25.38 12.80
N LEU A 41 18.90 -26.57 12.30
CA LEU A 41 17.86 -27.40 12.88
C LEU A 41 18.30 -27.96 14.24
N PRO A 42 17.35 -28.22 15.15
CA PRO A 42 17.67 -28.91 16.40
C PRO A 42 18.29 -30.28 16.13
N PRO A 43 19.20 -30.75 16.99
CA PRO A 43 19.78 -32.08 16.84
C PRO A 43 18.69 -33.16 16.89
N ASP A 44 18.78 -34.10 15.96
CA ASP A 44 17.86 -35.25 15.88
C ASP A 44 18.32 -36.33 16.86
N ALA A 45 17.45 -36.65 17.83
CA ALA A 45 17.73 -37.66 18.85
C ALA A 45 17.99 -39.04 18.25
N GLU A 46 17.26 -39.42 17.22
CA GLU A 46 17.42 -40.72 16.56
C GLU A 46 18.77 -40.80 15.81
N LYS A 47 19.16 -39.73 15.15
CA LYS A 47 20.47 -39.63 14.49
C LYS A 47 21.63 -39.71 15.48
N VAL A 48 21.51 -39.02 16.63
CA VAL A 48 22.53 -39.07 17.70
C VAL A 48 22.67 -40.50 18.24
N ARG A 49 21.56 -41.21 18.44
CA ARG A 49 21.56 -42.61 18.89
C ARG A 49 22.18 -43.55 17.85
N GLN A 50 21.84 -43.36 16.57
CA GLN A 50 22.42 -44.13 15.45
C GLN A 50 23.91 -43.91 15.33
N ASP A 51 24.39 -42.67 15.43
CA ASP A 51 25.82 -42.32 15.40
C ASP A 51 26.58 -42.91 16.61
N ALA A 52 25.98 -42.88 17.80
CA ALA A 52 26.53 -43.51 19.01
C ALA A 52 26.62 -45.03 18.85
N ALA A 53 25.57 -45.69 18.34
CA ALA A 53 25.58 -47.11 18.05
C ALA A 53 26.64 -47.50 17.01
N ALA A 54 26.79 -46.71 15.96
CA ALA A 54 27.80 -46.90 14.92
C ALA A 54 29.23 -46.79 15.47
N ARG A 55 29.50 -45.77 16.34
CA ARG A 55 30.80 -45.62 17.04
C ARG A 55 31.07 -46.81 17.96
N LEU A 56 30.08 -47.26 18.70
CA LEU A 56 30.24 -48.44 19.57
C LEU A 56 30.56 -49.71 18.76
N ALA A 57 29.86 -49.93 17.64
CA ALA A 57 30.12 -51.05 16.75
C ALA A 57 31.52 -51.02 16.15
N ALA A 58 31.97 -49.84 15.70
CA ALA A 58 33.32 -49.64 15.18
C ALA A 58 34.41 -49.87 16.27
N ALA A 59 34.18 -49.37 17.47
CA ALA A 59 35.08 -49.59 18.61
C ALA A 59 35.14 -51.09 18.99
N GLN A 60 34.03 -51.79 19.02
CA GLN A 60 33.98 -53.25 19.25
C GLN A 60 34.76 -54.03 18.17
N GLN A 61 34.55 -53.73 16.89
CA GLN A 61 35.30 -54.32 15.82
C GLN A 61 36.81 -54.07 15.93
N SER A 62 37.20 -52.85 16.23
CA SER A 62 38.60 -52.47 16.37
C SER A 62 39.26 -53.23 17.52
N TRP A 63 38.56 -53.35 18.66
CA TRP A 63 39.02 -54.15 19.78
C TRP A 63 39.13 -55.65 19.46
N GLN A 64 38.11 -56.23 18.82
CA GLN A 64 38.18 -57.63 18.38
C GLN A 64 39.38 -57.90 17.44
N ARG A 65 39.65 -57.00 16.50
CA ARG A 65 40.84 -57.09 15.64
C ARG A 65 42.16 -57.03 16.47
N ALA A 66 42.23 -56.06 17.38
CA ALA A 66 43.37 -55.91 18.26
C ALA A 66 43.59 -57.16 19.15
N ARG A 67 42.49 -57.71 19.68
CA ARG A 67 42.53 -58.98 20.48
C ARG A 67 43.03 -60.17 19.64
N LYS A 68 42.52 -60.30 18.38
CA LYS A 68 42.98 -61.35 17.48
C LYS A 68 44.45 -61.22 17.14
N TRP A 69 44.93 -59.97 16.94
CA TRP A 69 46.35 -59.70 16.72
C TRP A 69 47.21 -59.99 17.96
N ALA A 70 46.78 -59.61 19.12
CA ALA A 70 47.49 -59.89 20.39
C ALA A 70 47.53 -61.38 20.73
N ALA A 71 46.54 -62.16 20.37
CA ALA A 71 46.52 -63.58 20.56
C ALA A 71 47.52 -64.38 19.71
N ARG A 72 47.87 -63.88 18.53
CA ARG A 72 48.81 -64.55 17.61
C ARG A 72 50.26 -64.68 18.20
N PRO A 73 50.89 -63.57 18.64
CA PRO A 73 52.24 -63.68 19.24
C PRO A 73 52.22 -64.41 20.60
N SER A 74 51.17 -64.33 21.40
CA SER A 74 51.03 -65.04 22.63
C SER A 74 50.89 -66.56 22.43
N LEU A 75 50.17 -66.95 21.38
CA LEU A 75 50.03 -68.37 20.98
C LEU A 75 51.35 -68.94 20.45
N VAL A 76 52.05 -68.14 19.62
CA VAL A 76 53.39 -68.51 19.11
C VAL A 76 54.38 -68.58 20.26
N ALA A 77 54.35 -67.63 21.24
CA ALA A 77 55.19 -67.69 22.42
C ALA A 77 54.83 -68.89 23.35
N ALA A 78 53.58 -69.24 23.51
CA ALA A 78 53.14 -70.40 24.28
C ALA A 78 53.54 -71.70 23.60
N VAL A 79 53.40 -71.83 22.27
CA VAL A 79 53.85 -73.01 21.52
C VAL A 79 55.37 -73.09 21.54
N GLY A 80 56.10 -71.98 21.40
CA GLY A 80 57.49 -71.89 21.48
C GLY A 80 58.01 -72.29 22.86
N LEU A 81 57.36 -71.83 23.94
CA LEU A 81 57.67 -72.27 25.32
C LEU A 81 57.38 -73.74 25.57
N MET A 82 56.30 -74.28 25.02
CA MET A 82 56.06 -75.75 25.12
C MET A 82 57.04 -76.55 24.32
N ALA A 83 57.46 -76.13 23.15
CA ALA A 83 58.46 -76.77 22.35
C ALA A 83 59.83 -76.73 23.01
N LEU A 84 60.17 -75.61 23.61
CA LEU A 84 61.39 -75.45 24.40
C LEU A 84 61.35 -76.24 25.68
N ALA A 85 60.27 -76.38 26.40
CA ALA A 85 60.07 -77.22 27.56
C ALA A 85 60.21 -78.69 27.18
N GLY A 86 59.69 -79.07 26.02
CA GLY A 86 59.85 -80.42 25.46
C GLY A 86 61.28 -80.74 25.09
N CYS A 87 61.97 -79.80 24.43
CA CYS A 87 63.40 -79.95 24.13
C CYS A 87 64.29 -79.96 25.37
N ALA A 88 63.96 -79.17 26.42
CA ALA A 88 64.65 -79.13 27.67
C ALA A 88 64.59 -80.47 28.48
N HIS A 89 63.48 -81.15 28.32
CA HIS A 89 63.30 -82.51 28.88
C HIS A 89 64.19 -83.54 28.19
N ALA A 90 64.56 -83.23 26.93
CA ALA A 90 65.38 -84.15 26.14
C ALA A 90 66.92 -83.92 26.23
N VAL A 91 67.35 -82.70 26.65
CA VAL A 91 68.78 -82.29 26.55
C VAL A 91 69.52 -82.07 27.90
N GLY A 92 68.84 -82.10 29.05
CA GLY A 92 69.46 -81.89 30.37
C GLY A 92 69.48 -80.46 30.88
N PRO A 93 69.92 -80.22 32.19
CA PRO A 93 69.53 -79.01 32.97
C PRO A 93 70.40 -77.73 32.73
N SER A 94 71.09 -77.57 31.62
CA SER A 94 72.04 -76.43 31.43
C SER A 94 71.57 -75.34 30.40
N ALA A 95 70.30 -75.28 30.03
CA ALA A 95 69.78 -74.31 29.04
C ALA A 95 69.38 -73.00 29.72
N PRO A 96 69.63 -71.85 29.11
CA PRO A 96 69.34 -70.52 29.69
C PRO A 96 67.82 -70.21 29.56
N TYR A 97 66.97 -70.75 30.40
CA TYR A 97 65.52 -70.57 30.42
C TYR A 97 65.11 -69.12 30.63
N GLY A 98 65.92 -68.31 31.26
CA GLY A 98 65.61 -66.92 31.57
C GLY A 98 65.51 -66.02 30.31
N THR A 99 66.43 -66.24 29.36
CA THR A 99 66.51 -65.39 28.15
C THR A 99 65.35 -65.67 27.18
N THR A 100 64.89 -66.89 27.06
CA THR A 100 63.75 -67.24 26.18
C THR A 100 62.40 -66.76 26.74
N PHE A 101 62.25 -66.77 28.08
CA PHE A 101 61.03 -66.24 28.72
C PHE A 101 60.96 -64.72 28.58
N VAL A 102 62.05 -64.03 28.77
CA VAL A 102 62.10 -62.56 28.63
C VAL A 102 61.89 -62.14 27.18
N THR A 103 62.41 -62.84 26.17
CA THR A 103 62.22 -62.58 24.77
C THR A 103 60.73 -62.85 24.35
N ALA A 104 60.15 -63.89 24.80
CA ALA A 104 58.72 -64.15 24.58
C ALA A 104 57.82 -63.11 25.23
N LEU A 105 58.14 -62.64 26.42
CA LEU A 105 57.43 -61.57 27.09
C LEU A 105 57.54 -60.23 26.37
N LEU A 106 58.76 -59.88 25.92
CA LEU A 106 59.06 -58.67 25.16
C LEU A 106 58.36 -58.64 23.78
N LEU A 107 58.24 -59.79 23.11
CA LEU A 107 57.62 -59.90 21.82
C LEU A 107 56.04 -59.87 21.95
N SER A 108 55.49 -60.30 23.10
CA SER A 108 54.02 -60.21 23.33
C SER A 108 53.57 -58.91 23.94
N ALA A 109 54.44 -58.14 24.64
CA ALA A 109 54.10 -56.89 25.30
C ALA A 109 53.46 -55.81 24.35
N PRO A 110 53.93 -55.56 23.14
CA PRO A 110 53.34 -54.57 22.27
C PRO A 110 51.89 -54.95 21.84
N GLY A 111 51.64 -56.22 21.61
CA GLY A 111 50.31 -56.70 21.23
C GLY A 111 49.29 -56.60 22.40
N LEU A 112 49.75 -56.95 23.61
CA LEU A 112 48.93 -56.80 24.81
C LEU A 112 48.65 -55.33 25.16
N GLY A 113 49.69 -54.50 25.09
CA GLY A 113 49.55 -53.06 25.29
C GLY A 113 48.56 -52.40 24.29
N TRP A 114 48.67 -52.78 23.01
CA TRP A 114 47.72 -52.29 22.00
C TRP A 114 46.30 -52.79 22.21
N SER A 115 46.12 -54.07 22.60
CA SER A 115 44.80 -54.61 22.91
C SER A 115 44.18 -53.94 24.14
N ALA A 116 44.97 -53.69 25.18
CA ALA A 116 44.57 -52.98 26.40
C ALA A 116 44.14 -51.54 26.09
N TRP A 117 44.93 -50.87 25.28
CA TRP A 117 44.58 -49.49 24.83
C TRP A 117 43.26 -49.47 24.03
N LYS A 118 43.06 -50.42 23.11
CA LYS A 118 41.79 -50.57 22.39
C LYS A 118 40.62 -50.96 23.27
N TYR A 119 40.85 -51.72 24.31
CA TYR A 119 39.84 -52.01 25.32
C TYR A 119 39.42 -50.77 26.12
N ALA A 120 40.43 -49.94 26.52
CA ALA A 120 40.17 -48.69 27.18
C ALA A 120 39.35 -47.72 26.28
N GLN A 121 39.65 -47.64 24.99
CA GLN A 121 38.87 -46.90 24.03
C GLN A 121 37.41 -47.40 23.94
N LEU A 122 37.22 -48.73 23.90
CA LEU A 122 35.89 -49.35 23.91
C LEU A 122 35.10 -49.02 25.20
N ALA A 123 35.82 -49.06 26.35
CA ALA A 123 35.22 -48.70 27.63
C ALA A 123 34.75 -47.25 27.68
N HIS A 124 35.58 -46.32 27.14
CA HIS A 124 35.19 -44.92 27.00
C HIS A 124 33.96 -44.72 26.12
N VAL A 125 33.91 -45.37 24.98
CA VAL A 125 32.74 -45.27 24.09
C VAL A 125 31.48 -45.89 24.72
N LYS A 126 31.60 -46.99 25.47
CA LYS A 126 30.51 -47.61 26.22
C LYS A 126 29.99 -46.76 27.36
N ALA A 127 30.85 -46.00 28.01
CA ALA A 127 30.51 -45.11 29.14
C ALA A 127 29.82 -43.82 28.66
N ALA A 128 29.90 -43.48 27.37
CA ALA A 128 29.26 -42.30 26.80
C ALA A 128 27.76 -42.62 26.54
N ASP A 129 26.93 -42.14 27.47
CA ASP A 129 25.46 -42.26 27.33
C ASP A 129 24.99 -41.40 26.17
N PRO A 130 24.31 -41.97 25.14
CA PRO A 130 23.81 -41.23 24.01
C PRO A 130 22.74 -40.19 24.39
N GLU A 131 22.00 -40.39 25.47
CA GLU A 131 21.02 -39.41 25.97
C GLU A 131 21.73 -38.16 26.51
N VAL A 132 22.79 -38.33 27.32
CA VAL A 132 23.61 -37.19 27.80
C VAL A 132 24.25 -36.43 26.68
N GLN A 133 24.71 -37.13 25.61
CA GLN A 133 25.29 -36.47 24.41
C GLN A 133 24.20 -35.68 23.65
N TYR A 134 23.03 -36.22 23.54
CA TYR A 134 21.91 -35.52 22.92
C TYR A 134 21.49 -34.27 23.72
N GLU A 135 21.34 -34.40 25.03
CA GLU A 135 21.01 -33.26 25.91
C GLU A 135 22.05 -32.15 25.80
N ALA A 136 23.30 -32.48 25.88
CA ALA A 136 24.40 -31.51 25.73
C ALA A 136 24.42 -30.84 24.35
N ALA A 137 24.13 -31.59 23.28
CA ALA A 137 24.05 -31.05 21.93
C ALA A 137 22.82 -30.15 21.74
N HIS A 138 21.69 -30.57 22.35
CA HIS A 138 20.45 -29.81 22.33
C HIS A 138 20.56 -28.50 23.10
N ASP A 139 21.15 -28.53 24.31
CA ASP A 139 21.38 -27.33 25.12
C ASP A 139 22.31 -26.34 24.44
N ALA A 140 23.36 -26.85 23.80
CA ALA A 140 24.29 -26.02 23.01
C ALA A 140 23.57 -25.39 21.79
N TRP A 141 22.69 -26.13 21.14
CA TRP A 141 21.86 -25.59 20.06
C TRP A 141 20.87 -24.55 20.58
N ALA A 142 20.14 -24.85 21.66
CA ALA A 142 19.18 -23.94 22.28
C ALA A 142 19.83 -22.61 22.71
N SER A 143 21.03 -22.69 23.30
CA SER A 143 21.79 -21.50 23.68
C SER A 143 22.20 -20.64 22.46
N ARG A 144 22.61 -21.27 21.35
CA ARG A 144 22.91 -20.54 20.10
C ARG A 144 21.66 -19.94 19.48
N ALA A 145 20.55 -20.68 19.45
CA ALA A 145 19.26 -20.20 18.95
C ALA A 145 18.74 -19.00 19.76
N ALA A 146 18.80 -19.09 21.10
CA ALA A 146 18.44 -17.98 21.98
C ALA A 146 19.33 -16.76 21.81
N GLY A 147 20.64 -16.95 21.65
CA GLY A 147 21.59 -15.88 21.38
C GLY A 147 21.33 -15.20 20.01
N HIS A 148 20.95 -15.98 19.00
CA HIS A 148 20.55 -15.46 17.70
C HIS A 148 19.27 -14.62 17.81
N GLU A 149 18.24 -15.12 18.49
CA GLU A 149 16.97 -14.41 18.70
C GLU A 149 17.20 -13.07 19.44
N GLN A 150 18.00 -13.08 20.50
CA GLN A 150 18.38 -11.85 21.21
C GLN A 150 19.13 -10.87 20.32
N GLY A 151 20.04 -11.35 19.49
CA GLY A 151 20.77 -10.54 18.51
C GLY A 151 19.83 -9.90 17.46
N GLU A 152 18.87 -10.68 16.95
CA GLU A 152 17.85 -10.20 16.02
C GLU A 152 16.92 -9.17 16.68
N LEU A 153 16.48 -9.38 17.91
CA LEU A 153 15.69 -8.41 18.67
C LEU A 153 16.44 -7.11 18.87
N ALA A 154 17.72 -7.16 19.27
CA ALA A 154 18.55 -5.97 19.42
C ALA A 154 18.73 -5.23 18.07
N ARG A 155 18.88 -5.94 16.95
CA ARG A 155 18.91 -5.36 15.61
C ARG A 155 17.60 -4.66 15.29
N LEU A 156 16.47 -5.27 15.63
CA LEU A 156 15.14 -4.76 15.36
C LEU A 156 14.69 -3.63 16.31
N GLU A 157 15.37 -3.42 17.45
CA GLU A 157 15.11 -2.26 18.32
C GLU A 157 15.26 -0.92 17.60
N GLN A 158 16.18 -0.85 16.62
CA GLN A 158 16.37 0.35 15.79
C GLN A 158 15.30 0.52 14.71
N VAL A 159 14.52 -0.51 14.42
CA VAL A 159 13.43 -0.46 13.44
C VAL A 159 12.20 0.15 14.11
N PRO A 160 11.66 1.26 13.59
CA PRO A 160 10.46 1.85 14.17
C PRO A 160 9.27 0.87 14.04
N GLU A 161 8.51 0.69 15.13
CA GLU A 161 7.31 -0.15 15.17
C GLU A 161 6.25 0.31 14.15
N TRP A 162 6.23 1.61 13.88
CA TRP A 162 5.34 2.22 12.92
C TRP A 162 6.11 2.70 11.70
N GLY A 163 5.87 2.08 10.56
CA GLY A 163 6.39 2.53 9.28
C GLY A 163 5.36 3.37 8.52
N SER A 164 5.79 4.33 7.72
CA SER A 164 4.86 5.06 6.85
C SER A 164 4.38 4.15 5.71
N ALA A 165 3.06 4.05 5.52
CA ALA A 165 2.46 3.50 4.32
C ALA A 165 2.35 4.64 3.30
N SER A 166 3.21 4.63 2.30
CA SER A 166 3.25 5.66 1.25
C SER A 166 2.95 5.05 -0.11
N SER A 167 2.28 5.81 -0.96
CA SER A 167 2.10 5.44 -2.36
C SER A 167 3.20 6.08 -3.21
N PRO A 168 4.02 5.30 -3.92
CA PRO A 168 4.98 5.84 -4.87
C PRO A 168 4.31 6.25 -6.20
N ALA A 169 3.07 5.84 -6.42
CA ALA A 169 2.32 6.11 -7.64
C ALA A 169 1.81 7.56 -7.66
N ARG A 170 1.78 8.15 -8.84
CA ARG A 170 1.20 9.49 -9.05
C ARG A 170 -0.32 9.48 -8.94
N ARG A 171 -0.95 8.36 -9.25
CA ARG A 171 -2.39 8.14 -9.06
C ARG A 171 -2.61 7.16 -7.92
N THR A 172 -3.56 7.51 -7.05
CA THR A 172 -3.98 6.65 -5.93
C THR A 172 -5.51 6.59 -5.89
N ASP A 173 -6.05 5.39 -6.02
CA ASP A 173 -7.49 5.13 -5.93
C ASP A 173 -7.79 4.46 -4.59
N VAL A 174 -8.71 5.04 -3.80
CA VAL A 174 -9.07 4.57 -2.46
C VAL A 174 -10.55 4.22 -2.44
N PHE A 175 -10.87 2.97 -2.12
CA PHE A 175 -12.24 2.46 -2.09
C PHE A 175 -12.73 2.18 -0.68
N GLY A 176 -13.97 2.54 -0.40
CA GLY A 176 -14.62 2.32 0.90
C GLY A 176 -14.28 3.39 1.93
N GLY A 177 -14.46 3.04 3.19
CA GLY A 177 -14.24 3.92 4.33
C GLY A 177 -15.50 4.62 4.82
N SER A 178 -15.42 5.13 6.05
CA SER A 178 -16.41 6.01 6.65
C SER A 178 -15.94 7.46 6.54
N LEU A 179 -16.82 8.41 6.85
CA LEU A 179 -16.45 9.83 6.93
C LEU A 179 -15.24 10.07 7.85
N LEU A 180 -15.20 9.38 9.01
CA LEU A 180 -14.06 9.49 9.93
C LEU A 180 -12.77 8.93 9.29
N GLY A 181 -12.87 7.81 8.60
CA GLY A 181 -11.74 7.25 7.85
C GLY A 181 -11.23 8.20 6.77
N TRP A 182 -12.12 8.82 6.02
CA TRP A 182 -11.76 9.82 5.00
C TRP A 182 -11.12 11.08 5.60
N ARG A 183 -11.65 11.58 6.72
CA ARG A 183 -11.04 12.70 7.44
C ARG A 183 -9.62 12.39 7.88
N SER A 184 -9.42 11.22 8.48
CA SER A 184 -8.09 10.76 8.90
C SER A 184 -7.14 10.60 7.72
N LEU A 185 -7.59 9.96 6.63
CA LEU A 185 -6.80 9.79 5.41
C LEU A 185 -6.43 11.13 4.80
N LEU A 186 -7.40 12.05 4.61
CA LEU A 186 -7.16 13.37 4.06
C LEU A 186 -6.18 14.17 4.90
N THR A 187 -6.29 14.09 6.24
CA THR A 187 -5.37 14.76 7.14
C THR A 187 -3.94 14.26 6.97
N VAL A 188 -3.74 12.94 6.91
CA VAL A 188 -2.40 12.34 6.76
C VAL A 188 -1.86 12.55 5.35
N HIS A 189 -2.65 12.19 4.36
CA HIS A 189 -2.25 12.22 2.95
C HIS A 189 -2.09 13.66 2.44
N GLY A 190 -3.10 14.51 2.69
CA GLY A 190 -3.08 15.90 2.30
C GLY A 190 -1.92 16.68 2.95
N ALA A 191 -1.68 16.49 4.26
CA ALA A 191 -0.57 17.12 4.94
C ALA A 191 0.79 16.69 4.34
N SER A 192 0.94 15.41 4.02
CA SER A 192 2.18 14.88 3.43
C SER A 192 2.43 15.40 2.00
N ILE A 193 1.36 15.62 1.21
CA ILE A 193 1.44 16.26 -0.11
C ILE A 193 1.82 17.73 0.02
N MET A 194 1.11 18.46 0.90
CA MET A 194 1.36 19.89 1.13
C MET A 194 2.76 20.20 1.65
N ALA A 195 3.45 19.23 2.19
CA ALA A 195 4.86 19.38 2.57
C ALA A 195 5.79 19.67 1.38
N SER A 196 5.38 19.34 0.15
CA SER A 196 6.20 19.50 -1.07
C SER A 196 5.55 20.32 -2.17
N GLN A 197 4.22 20.39 -2.24
CA GLN A 197 3.50 21.05 -3.33
C GLN A 197 2.12 21.54 -2.93
N PRO A 198 1.51 22.50 -3.64
CA PRO A 198 0.14 22.92 -3.39
C PRO A 198 -0.85 21.76 -3.57
N LEU A 199 -1.96 21.84 -2.84
CA LEU A 199 -3.02 20.82 -2.84
C LEU A 199 -4.38 21.47 -3.18
N LEU A 200 -5.12 20.82 -4.07
CA LEU A 200 -6.52 21.11 -4.32
C LEU A 200 -7.37 19.88 -3.94
N VAL A 201 -8.34 20.07 -3.07
CA VAL A 201 -9.30 19.05 -2.64
C VAL A 201 -10.67 19.45 -3.16
N ALA A 202 -11.26 18.61 -4.02
CA ALA A 202 -12.68 18.70 -4.39
C ALA A 202 -13.47 17.71 -3.51
N ASP A 203 -14.08 18.21 -2.45
CA ASP A 203 -14.88 17.42 -1.53
C ASP A 203 -16.35 17.42 -1.98
N LEU A 204 -16.69 16.44 -2.80
CA LEU A 204 -18.04 16.26 -3.36
C LEU A 204 -18.96 15.45 -2.43
N SER A 205 -18.46 15.07 -1.24
CA SER A 205 -19.21 14.23 -0.30
C SER A 205 -20.44 14.92 0.33
N GLY A 206 -20.47 16.24 0.32
CA GLY A 206 -21.45 17.04 1.07
C GLY A 206 -21.31 16.88 2.60
N GLN A 207 -20.22 16.31 3.10
CA GLN A 207 -20.02 16.00 4.52
C GLN A 207 -18.79 16.71 5.12
N HIS A 208 -18.18 17.63 4.37
CA HIS A 208 -16.98 18.38 4.78
C HIS A 208 -15.85 17.45 5.28
N ALA A 209 -15.51 16.44 4.48
CA ALA A 209 -14.47 15.47 4.82
C ALA A 209 -13.09 16.13 4.98
N ALA A 210 -12.81 17.21 4.24
CA ALA A 210 -11.56 17.95 4.30
C ALA A 210 -11.45 18.96 5.47
N ARG A 211 -12.47 19.10 6.32
CA ARG A 211 -12.52 20.12 7.38
C ARG A 211 -11.36 20.01 8.38
N GLU A 212 -11.00 18.81 8.78
CA GLU A 212 -9.90 18.58 9.74
C GLU A 212 -8.55 18.93 9.12
N LEU A 213 -8.34 18.59 7.86
CA LEU A 213 -7.16 18.99 7.10
C LEU A 213 -7.05 20.52 7.03
N ALA A 214 -8.15 21.21 6.74
CA ALA A 214 -8.17 22.68 6.71
C ALA A 214 -7.80 23.30 8.05
N GLY A 215 -8.38 22.81 9.14
CA GLY A 215 -8.09 23.26 10.50
C GLY A 215 -6.62 23.08 10.85
N LEU A 216 -6.10 21.88 10.69
CA LEU A 216 -4.71 21.56 10.96
C LEU A 216 -3.74 22.38 10.09
N SER A 217 -4.06 22.58 8.82
CA SER A 217 -3.22 23.39 7.91
C SER A 217 -3.12 24.84 8.38
N ARG A 218 -4.22 25.43 8.82
CA ARG A 218 -4.23 26.79 9.39
C ARG A 218 -3.41 26.88 10.68
N GLU A 219 -3.52 25.87 11.57
CA GLU A 219 -2.74 25.79 12.81
C GLU A 219 -1.23 25.81 12.57
N VAL A 220 -0.76 25.17 11.49
CA VAL A 220 0.66 25.16 11.14
C VAL A 220 1.08 26.31 10.21
N GLY A 221 0.18 27.26 9.95
CA GLY A 221 0.45 28.48 9.17
C GLY A 221 0.39 28.31 7.66
N VAL A 222 -0.21 27.19 7.16
CA VAL A 222 -0.47 27.01 5.73
C VAL A 222 -1.65 27.88 5.30
N GLN A 223 -1.51 28.59 4.17
CA GLN A 223 -2.60 29.36 3.59
C GLN A 223 -3.65 28.43 2.99
N VAL A 224 -4.87 28.47 3.55
CA VAL A 224 -6.00 27.64 3.13
C VAL A 224 -7.12 28.52 2.61
N ALA A 225 -7.52 28.29 1.36
CA ALA A 225 -8.76 28.81 0.79
C ALA A 225 -9.83 27.71 0.79
N GLU A 226 -10.98 28.01 1.37
CA GLU A 226 -12.10 27.08 1.49
C GLU A 226 -13.35 27.73 0.90
N TYR A 227 -13.99 27.04 -0.03
CA TYR A 227 -15.16 27.49 -0.75
C TYR A 227 -16.26 26.45 -0.67
N LEU A 228 -17.49 26.93 -0.43
CA LEU A 228 -18.68 26.09 -0.36
C LEU A 228 -19.47 26.23 -1.67
N LEU A 229 -19.57 25.13 -2.41
CA LEU A 229 -20.21 25.09 -3.71
C LEU A 229 -21.67 24.62 -3.63
N PRO A 230 -22.62 25.25 -4.38
CA PRO A 230 -22.38 26.27 -5.41
C PRO A 230 -22.28 27.70 -4.91
N ARG A 231 -22.50 27.98 -3.64
CA ARG A 231 -22.62 29.34 -3.06
C ARG A 231 -21.41 30.27 -3.36
N ASP A 232 -20.21 29.73 -3.33
CA ASP A 232 -18.98 30.50 -3.53
C ASP A 232 -18.38 30.33 -4.94
N LEU A 233 -19.17 29.96 -5.95
CA LEU A 233 -18.73 29.73 -7.32
C LEU A 233 -18.00 30.91 -7.94
N ASP A 234 -18.46 32.12 -7.71
CA ASP A 234 -17.85 33.38 -8.17
C ASP A 234 -16.52 33.67 -7.44
N ARG A 235 -16.48 33.36 -6.13
CA ARG A 235 -15.33 33.64 -5.27
C ARG A 235 -14.16 32.68 -5.47
N CYS A 236 -14.44 31.40 -5.81
CA CYS A 236 -13.40 30.39 -6.02
C CYS A 236 -12.73 30.55 -7.41
N GLY A 237 -13.22 31.43 -8.24
CA GLY A 237 -12.72 31.62 -9.61
C GLY A 237 -12.94 30.38 -10.49
N LEU A 238 -13.92 29.51 -10.12
CA LEU A 238 -14.31 28.40 -10.96
C LEU A 238 -14.73 28.94 -12.32
N LEU A 239 -14.27 28.31 -13.38
CA LEU A 239 -14.50 28.73 -14.77
C LEU A 239 -13.74 30.01 -15.18
N SER A 240 -13.05 30.69 -14.28
CA SER A 240 -12.20 31.83 -14.67
C SER A 240 -11.02 31.35 -15.53
N GLY A 241 -10.62 32.17 -16.50
CA GLY A 241 -9.52 31.87 -17.41
C GLY A 241 -9.84 30.87 -18.52
N MET A 242 -11.07 30.37 -18.59
CA MET A 242 -11.56 29.58 -19.73
C MET A 242 -11.90 30.52 -20.91
N SER A 243 -11.54 30.09 -22.12
CA SER A 243 -12.07 30.70 -23.34
C SER A 243 -13.57 30.40 -23.47
N GLY A 244 -14.31 31.23 -24.22
CA GLY A 244 -15.75 30.99 -24.46
C GLY A 244 -16.04 29.57 -24.97
N ARG A 245 -15.18 29.03 -25.81
CA ARG A 245 -15.26 27.65 -26.30
C ARG A 245 -15.07 26.63 -25.18
N GLN A 246 -14.04 26.77 -24.35
CA GLN A 246 -13.77 25.87 -23.23
C GLN A 246 -14.91 25.91 -22.21
N LEU A 247 -15.50 27.09 -21.99
CA LEU A 247 -16.64 27.25 -21.11
C LEU A 247 -17.89 26.56 -21.68
N ALA A 248 -18.15 26.73 -22.98
CA ALA A 248 -19.26 26.04 -23.65
C ALA A 248 -19.12 24.52 -23.60
N ASP A 249 -17.93 24.00 -23.89
CA ASP A 249 -17.65 22.56 -23.80
C ASP A 249 -17.83 22.03 -22.37
N ALA A 250 -17.28 22.74 -21.36
CA ALA A 250 -17.37 22.33 -19.95
C ALA A 250 -18.81 22.31 -19.45
N LEU A 251 -19.60 23.34 -19.79
CA LEU A 251 -21.02 23.40 -19.41
C LEU A 251 -21.82 22.30 -20.09
N ALA A 252 -21.67 22.11 -21.39
CA ALA A 252 -22.39 21.06 -22.11
C ALA A 252 -22.02 19.66 -21.62
N GLU A 253 -20.73 19.39 -21.37
CA GLU A 253 -20.30 18.10 -20.77
C GLU A 253 -20.89 17.90 -19.38
N ALA A 254 -20.97 18.94 -18.54
CA ALA A 254 -21.57 18.85 -17.22
C ALA A 254 -23.09 18.61 -17.29
N ILE A 255 -23.81 19.31 -18.20
CA ILE A 255 -25.24 19.12 -18.40
C ILE A 255 -25.58 17.71 -18.91
N HIS A 256 -24.69 17.13 -19.73
CA HIS A 256 -24.85 15.78 -20.29
C HIS A 256 -24.06 14.70 -19.54
N ALA A 257 -23.71 14.95 -18.27
CA ALA A 257 -22.97 13.99 -17.43
C ALA A 257 -23.80 12.76 -17.00
N GLY A 258 -25.09 12.71 -17.32
CA GLY A 258 -25.98 11.58 -17.02
C GLY A 258 -25.63 10.28 -17.75
N PRO A 259 -26.40 9.19 -17.49
CA PRO A 259 -26.10 7.87 -18.02
C PRO A 259 -26.03 7.87 -19.56
N PRO A 260 -25.18 7.01 -20.15
CA PRO A 260 -24.97 6.92 -21.60
C PRO A 260 -26.27 6.47 -22.30
N GLY A 261 -26.91 7.36 -22.99
CA GLY A 261 -28.16 7.11 -23.70
C GLY A 261 -28.84 8.37 -24.21
N GLN A 262 -28.49 9.53 -23.65
CA GLN A 262 -28.94 10.81 -24.22
C GLN A 262 -28.11 11.13 -25.47
N ALA A 263 -28.82 11.56 -26.50
CA ALA A 263 -28.29 11.65 -27.84
C ALA A 263 -27.04 12.51 -27.93
N ARG A 264 -25.94 11.98 -28.49
CA ARG A 264 -24.74 12.75 -28.85
C ARG A 264 -25.07 14.01 -29.64
N THR A 265 -26.16 13.98 -30.38
CA THR A 265 -26.69 15.08 -31.16
C THR A 265 -27.08 16.25 -30.28
N ASP A 266 -27.81 16.03 -29.18
CA ASP A 266 -28.23 17.10 -28.25
C ASP A 266 -27.06 17.80 -27.62
N ARG A 267 -26.04 17.05 -27.19
CA ARG A 267 -24.80 17.64 -26.67
C ARG A 267 -24.08 18.49 -27.71
N ALA A 268 -23.98 18.01 -28.96
CA ALA A 268 -23.32 18.77 -30.02
C ALA A 268 -24.06 20.07 -30.34
N VAL A 269 -25.39 20.03 -30.29
CA VAL A 269 -26.24 21.23 -30.46
C VAL A 269 -26.02 22.20 -29.30
N ASP A 270 -26.03 21.71 -28.04
CA ASP A 270 -25.84 22.55 -26.86
C ASP A 270 -24.44 23.20 -26.86
N VAL A 271 -23.36 22.44 -27.18
CA VAL A 271 -22.04 23.04 -27.37
C VAL A 271 -22.06 24.15 -28.37
N ARG A 272 -22.67 23.91 -29.54
CA ARG A 272 -22.72 24.92 -30.63
C ARG A 272 -23.50 26.16 -30.22
N VAL A 273 -24.63 26.00 -29.55
CA VAL A 273 -25.47 27.12 -29.04
C VAL A 273 -24.66 27.92 -28.01
N LEU A 274 -24.05 27.26 -27.04
CA LEU A 274 -23.23 27.91 -26.01
C LEU A 274 -22.02 28.61 -26.59
N GLU A 275 -21.34 28.02 -27.59
CA GLU A 275 -20.20 28.65 -28.29
C GLU A 275 -20.61 29.95 -28.98
N GLN A 276 -21.75 29.96 -29.70
CA GLN A 276 -22.25 31.15 -30.39
C GLN A 276 -22.60 32.24 -29.37
N ILE A 277 -23.29 31.90 -28.30
CA ILE A 277 -23.65 32.83 -27.24
C ILE A 277 -22.38 33.37 -26.55
N ALA A 278 -21.43 32.49 -26.18
CA ALA A 278 -20.19 32.90 -25.55
C ALA A 278 -19.34 33.82 -26.46
N SER A 279 -19.38 33.58 -27.76
CA SER A 279 -18.70 34.45 -28.75
C SER A 279 -19.34 35.84 -28.84
N ALA A 280 -20.69 35.93 -28.77
CA ALA A 280 -21.38 37.21 -28.72
C ALA A 280 -21.06 38.00 -27.44
N LEU A 281 -20.81 37.32 -26.33
CA LEU A 281 -20.46 37.91 -25.03
C LEU A 281 -18.97 38.22 -24.88
N ALA A 282 -18.12 37.87 -25.84
CA ALA A 282 -16.67 37.94 -25.71
C ALA A 282 -16.12 39.35 -25.38
N GLY A 283 -16.81 40.41 -25.82
CA GLY A 283 -16.40 41.80 -25.57
C GLY A 283 -16.35 42.19 -24.08
N ARG A 284 -17.22 41.62 -23.26
CA ARG A 284 -17.32 41.90 -21.81
C ARG A 284 -17.12 40.64 -20.93
N GLY A 285 -16.71 39.53 -21.57
CA GLY A 285 -16.47 38.25 -20.93
C GLY A 285 -17.74 37.42 -20.74
N ALA A 286 -17.62 36.12 -21.03
CA ALA A 286 -18.69 35.15 -20.82
C ALA A 286 -18.56 34.57 -19.39
N THR A 287 -19.50 34.94 -18.52
CA THR A 287 -19.64 34.30 -17.17
C THR A 287 -20.89 33.42 -17.19
N PRO A 288 -20.99 32.41 -16.29
CA PRO A 288 -22.20 31.57 -16.21
C PRO A 288 -23.49 32.38 -16.04
N ALA A 289 -23.48 33.45 -15.25
CA ALA A 289 -24.64 34.34 -15.06
C ALA A 289 -25.01 35.06 -16.35
N ARG A 290 -24.01 35.59 -17.09
CA ARG A 290 -24.26 36.24 -18.37
C ARG A 290 -24.67 35.26 -19.46
N LEU A 291 -24.15 34.02 -19.43
CA LEU A 291 -24.62 32.94 -20.32
C LEU A 291 -26.10 32.59 -20.05
N ALA A 292 -26.48 32.50 -18.76
CA ALA A 292 -27.88 32.26 -18.39
C ALA A 292 -28.78 33.36 -18.91
N ALA A 293 -28.43 34.65 -18.66
CA ALA A 293 -29.19 35.79 -19.17
C ALA A 293 -29.26 35.81 -20.72
N ALA A 294 -28.15 35.42 -21.37
CA ALA A 294 -28.11 35.34 -22.83
C ALA A 294 -28.99 34.22 -23.39
N VAL A 295 -29.06 33.06 -22.72
CA VAL A 295 -30.00 31.99 -23.10
C VAL A 295 -31.45 32.45 -22.92
N GLN A 296 -31.76 33.21 -21.86
CA GLN A 296 -33.09 33.81 -21.66
C GLN A 296 -33.43 34.83 -22.74
N ALA A 297 -32.47 35.70 -23.10
CA ALA A 297 -32.62 36.64 -24.20
C ALA A 297 -32.87 35.93 -25.55
N ALA A 298 -32.16 34.82 -25.81
CA ALA A 298 -32.35 33.98 -26.99
C ALA A 298 -33.75 33.31 -27.00
N LEU A 299 -34.34 33.05 -25.83
CA LEU A 299 -35.72 32.59 -25.69
C LEU A 299 -36.76 33.73 -25.81
N GLY A 300 -36.37 34.96 -26.08
CA GLY A 300 -37.21 36.13 -26.15
C GLY A 300 -37.70 36.65 -24.80
N ARG A 301 -37.05 36.25 -23.69
CA ARG A 301 -37.35 36.76 -22.36
C ARG A 301 -36.49 37.98 -22.05
N ASP A 302 -36.99 38.84 -21.15
CA ASP A 302 -36.25 39.98 -20.68
C ASP A 302 -35.15 39.54 -19.69
N ASP A 303 -34.03 40.29 -19.63
CA ASP A 303 -32.97 40.11 -18.65
C ASP A 303 -33.34 40.87 -17.35
N PRO A 304 -33.89 40.21 -16.33
CA PRO A 304 -34.31 40.88 -15.09
C PRO A 304 -33.13 41.40 -14.26
N GLY A 305 -31.93 40.92 -14.53
CA GLY A 305 -30.72 41.31 -13.81
C GLY A 305 -29.93 42.43 -14.47
N GLY A 306 -30.25 42.84 -15.67
CA GLY A 306 -29.47 43.81 -16.43
C GLY A 306 -28.03 43.41 -16.68
N LEU A 307 -27.77 42.10 -16.78
CA LEU A 307 -26.45 41.53 -16.96
C LEU A 307 -25.91 41.69 -18.39
N LEU A 308 -26.78 41.87 -19.33
CA LEU A 308 -26.49 42.08 -20.73
C LEU A 308 -26.62 43.58 -21.11
N ALA A 309 -25.78 44.04 -21.95
CA ALA A 309 -25.96 45.34 -22.54
C ALA A 309 -27.00 45.26 -23.68
N GLU A 310 -27.59 46.41 -24.02
CA GLU A 310 -28.66 46.47 -25.03
C GLU A 310 -28.21 45.93 -26.38
N ASP A 311 -26.97 46.30 -26.80
CA ASP A 311 -26.30 45.83 -28.01
C ASP A 311 -26.06 44.29 -27.99
N GLU A 312 -25.70 43.71 -26.85
CA GLU A 312 -25.54 42.27 -26.67
C GLU A 312 -26.89 41.55 -26.75
N THR A 313 -27.92 42.09 -26.09
CA THR A 313 -29.26 41.52 -26.11
C THR A 313 -29.83 41.48 -27.52
N GLU A 314 -29.66 42.56 -28.29
CA GLU A 314 -30.13 42.62 -29.69
C GLU A 314 -29.35 41.63 -30.57
N MET A 315 -28.02 41.56 -30.39
CA MET A 315 -27.15 40.62 -31.10
C MET A 315 -27.57 39.16 -30.78
N ILE A 316 -27.83 38.82 -29.52
CA ILE A 316 -28.20 37.47 -29.12
C ILE A 316 -29.57 37.08 -29.64
N ARG A 317 -30.53 37.97 -29.60
CA ARG A 317 -31.86 37.73 -30.19
C ARG A 317 -31.78 37.49 -31.72
N GLY A 318 -30.82 38.12 -32.39
CA GLY A 318 -30.56 37.93 -33.82
C GLY A 318 -29.70 36.73 -34.18
N LEU A 319 -29.02 36.07 -33.22
CA LEU A 319 -28.12 34.95 -33.48
C LEU A 319 -28.82 33.75 -34.14
N PHE A 320 -30.05 33.52 -33.78
CA PHE A 320 -30.79 32.36 -34.19
C PHE A 320 -32.01 32.85 -35.00
N GLY A 321 -31.98 32.75 -36.33
CA GLY A 321 -33.11 33.09 -37.15
C GLY A 321 -34.35 32.22 -36.85
N ASP A 322 -35.54 32.71 -37.15
CA ASP A 322 -36.84 32.10 -36.76
C ASP A 322 -36.95 30.60 -37.10
N GLY A 323 -36.44 30.19 -38.25
CA GLY A 323 -36.42 28.77 -38.63
C GLY A 323 -35.52 27.89 -37.79
N TYR A 324 -34.40 28.43 -37.31
CA TYR A 324 -33.47 27.69 -36.46
C TYR A 324 -33.93 27.69 -35.00
N GLN A 325 -34.49 28.78 -34.51
CA GLN A 325 -35.06 28.87 -33.15
C GLN A 325 -36.11 27.79 -32.89
N SER A 326 -36.97 27.48 -33.88
CA SER A 326 -37.98 26.40 -33.71
C SER A 326 -37.34 25.03 -33.51
N HIS A 327 -36.17 24.78 -34.06
CA HIS A 327 -35.43 23.50 -33.91
C HIS A 327 -34.63 23.41 -32.62
N ILE A 328 -34.07 24.52 -32.11
CA ILE A 328 -33.23 24.53 -30.88
C ILE A 328 -34.02 24.95 -29.64
N GLY A 329 -35.32 25.27 -29.74
CA GLY A 329 -36.11 25.75 -28.61
C GLY A 329 -36.08 24.83 -27.40
N ALA A 330 -36.15 23.51 -27.62
CA ALA A 330 -36.04 22.53 -26.54
C ALA A 330 -34.63 22.55 -25.88
N ASN A 331 -33.58 22.76 -26.67
CA ASN A 331 -32.21 22.88 -26.16
C ASN A 331 -32.03 24.15 -25.33
N LEU A 332 -32.54 25.28 -25.81
CA LEU A 332 -32.52 26.56 -25.09
C LEU A 332 -33.25 26.47 -23.75
N ILE A 333 -34.45 25.83 -23.73
CA ILE A 333 -35.23 25.61 -22.49
C ILE A 333 -34.43 24.74 -21.50
N ARG A 334 -33.80 23.69 -21.99
CA ARG A 334 -32.91 22.83 -21.15
C ARG A 334 -31.73 23.63 -20.59
N LEU A 335 -31.02 24.36 -21.45
CA LEU A 335 -29.90 25.21 -21.06
C LEU A 335 -30.33 26.27 -20.03
N ASP A 336 -31.46 26.93 -20.24
CA ASP A 336 -32.05 27.89 -19.29
C ASP A 336 -32.26 27.24 -17.91
N ALA A 337 -32.90 26.07 -17.87
CA ALA A 337 -33.18 25.36 -16.62
C ALA A 337 -31.88 25.04 -15.81
N PHE A 338 -30.82 24.65 -16.48
CA PHE A 338 -29.53 24.33 -15.82
C PHE A 338 -28.75 25.58 -15.45
N LEU A 339 -28.62 26.55 -16.37
CA LEU A 339 -27.83 27.75 -16.17
C LEU A 339 -28.46 28.70 -15.14
N SER A 340 -29.78 28.86 -15.14
CA SER A 340 -30.50 29.68 -14.15
C SER A 340 -30.27 29.13 -12.75
N GLY A 341 -30.28 27.80 -12.58
CA GLY A 341 -29.96 27.16 -11.31
C GLY A 341 -28.53 27.42 -10.81
N LEU A 342 -27.60 27.64 -11.72
CA LEU A 342 -26.23 28.05 -11.37
C LEU A 342 -26.15 29.56 -11.12
N ALA A 343 -26.82 30.36 -11.93
CA ALA A 343 -26.79 31.81 -11.88
C ALA A 343 -27.30 32.39 -10.56
N ASP A 344 -28.26 31.73 -9.89
CA ASP A 344 -28.75 32.10 -8.56
C ASP A 344 -27.68 32.22 -7.49
N HIS A 345 -26.52 31.61 -7.71
CA HIS A 345 -25.39 31.53 -6.78
C HIS A 345 -24.14 32.25 -7.25
N ILE A 346 -24.15 32.77 -8.49
CA ILE A 346 -23.01 33.46 -9.08
C ILE A 346 -23.25 34.96 -9.00
N GLY A 347 -22.34 35.68 -8.35
CA GLY A 347 -22.38 37.12 -8.29
C GLY A 347 -22.35 37.76 -9.68
N THR A 348 -22.96 38.94 -9.81
CA THR A 348 -23.04 39.71 -11.08
C THR A 348 -21.71 40.39 -11.44
N GLY A 349 -20.72 40.35 -10.52
CA GLY A 349 -19.39 40.97 -10.75
C GLY A 349 -18.44 40.10 -11.60
N PRO A 350 -17.38 40.72 -12.14
CA PRO A 350 -16.31 39.93 -12.78
C PRO A 350 -15.73 38.95 -11.76
N PRO A 351 -15.47 37.69 -12.16
CA PRO A 351 -14.93 36.70 -11.26
C PRO A 351 -13.58 37.16 -10.70
N ALA A 352 -13.53 37.35 -9.38
CA ALA A 352 -12.29 37.71 -8.73
C ALA A 352 -11.32 36.52 -8.83
N ALA A 353 -10.07 36.80 -9.19
CA ALA A 353 -9.04 35.77 -9.14
C ALA A 353 -8.92 35.30 -7.70
N PRO A 354 -8.99 33.98 -7.45
CA PRO A 354 -8.86 33.46 -6.09
C PRO A 354 -7.52 33.85 -5.50
N PRO A 355 -7.45 34.17 -4.20
CA PRO A 355 -6.18 34.47 -3.55
C PRO A 355 -5.22 33.26 -3.71
N PRO A 356 -3.93 33.51 -3.89
CA PRO A 356 -2.96 32.43 -3.97
C PRO A 356 -2.99 31.65 -2.65
N SER A 357 -3.32 30.37 -2.70
CA SER A 357 -3.40 29.48 -1.55
C SER A 357 -2.56 28.25 -1.77
N TRP A 358 -1.96 27.75 -0.69
CA TRP A 358 -1.21 26.49 -0.74
C TRP A 358 -2.14 25.27 -0.64
N CYS A 359 -3.30 25.45 -0.02
CA CYS A 359 -4.36 24.46 0.04
C CYS A 359 -5.68 25.12 -0.40
N THR A 360 -6.29 24.57 -1.43
CA THR A 360 -7.64 24.97 -1.90
C THR A 360 -8.61 23.84 -1.66
N ILE A 361 -9.72 24.12 -1.00
CA ILE A 361 -10.79 23.15 -0.74
C ILE A 361 -12.07 23.66 -1.39
N LEU A 362 -12.60 22.87 -2.31
CA LEU A 362 -13.91 23.07 -2.93
C LEU A 362 -14.87 22.06 -2.31
N ALA A 363 -15.69 22.47 -1.37
CA ALA A 363 -16.61 21.59 -0.65
C ALA A 363 -18.01 21.71 -1.20
N ALA A 364 -18.66 20.59 -1.54
CA ALA A 364 -20.07 20.59 -1.86
C ALA A 364 -20.94 20.89 -0.64
N GLU A 365 -22.01 21.66 -0.82
CA GLU A 365 -23.00 21.88 0.26
C GLU A 365 -23.63 20.56 0.68
N PRO A 366 -24.00 20.41 1.98
CA PRO A 366 -24.75 19.27 2.49
C PRO A 366 -26.20 19.30 1.96
N ALA A 367 -26.36 19.21 0.66
CA ALA A 367 -27.68 19.12 0.05
C ALA A 367 -28.04 17.65 -0.20
N ALA A 368 -29.31 17.31 -0.05
CA ALA A 368 -29.84 16.08 -0.63
C ALA A 368 -29.46 16.05 -2.12
N ARG A 369 -29.18 14.86 -2.67
CA ARG A 369 -28.85 14.65 -4.09
C ARG A 369 -29.81 15.44 -4.97
N SER A 370 -29.33 16.58 -5.46
CA SER A 370 -30.07 17.47 -6.32
C SER A 370 -29.37 17.54 -7.67
N VAL A 371 -30.14 17.72 -8.72
CA VAL A 371 -29.59 17.93 -10.07
C VAL A 371 -28.57 19.04 -10.09
N ARG A 372 -28.73 20.05 -9.24
CA ARG A 372 -27.80 21.17 -9.08
C ARG A 372 -26.47 20.72 -8.48
N ALA A 373 -26.50 19.86 -7.47
CA ALA A 373 -25.27 19.32 -6.85
C ALA A 373 -24.50 18.45 -7.84
N GLU A 374 -25.18 17.59 -8.58
CA GLU A 374 -24.59 16.75 -9.64
C GLU A 374 -23.96 17.60 -10.74
N LEU A 375 -24.67 18.63 -11.21
CA LEU A 375 -24.16 19.57 -12.21
C LEU A 375 -22.90 20.31 -11.70
N THR A 376 -22.93 20.80 -10.45
CA THR A 376 -21.80 21.50 -9.85
C THR A 376 -20.59 20.58 -9.74
N ALA A 377 -20.78 19.34 -9.30
CA ALA A 377 -19.73 18.36 -9.21
C ALA A 377 -19.12 18.04 -10.59
N ALA A 378 -19.96 17.79 -11.60
CA ALA A 378 -19.49 17.58 -12.97
C ALA A 378 -18.72 18.80 -13.50
N LEU A 379 -19.20 20.03 -13.22
CA LEU A 379 -18.55 21.25 -13.62
C LEU A 379 -17.16 21.44 -13.00
N VAL A 380 -17.01 21.11 -11.72
CA VAL A 380 -15.71 21.12 -11.02
C VAL A 380 -14.72 20.20 -11.75
N ILE A 381 -15.14 19.00 -12.11
CA ILE A 381 -14.27 18.04 -12.81
C ILE A 381 -13.88 18.54 -14.22
N GLN A 382 -14.82 19.11 -14.96
CA GLN A 382 -14.52 19.68 -16.28
C GLN A 382 -13.55 20.85 -16.15
N TRP A 383 -13.78 21.76 -15.20
CA TRP A 383 -12.87 22.88 -14.93
C TRP A 383 -11.47 22.37 -14.54
N LEU A 384 -11.35 21.37 -13.63
CA LEU A 384 -10.08 20.76 -13.26
C LEU A 384 -9.36 20.18 -14.48
N THR A 385 -10.07 19.47 -15.34
CA THR A 385 -9.50 18.89 -16.56
C THR A 385 -8.92 19.98 -17.47
N VAL A 386 -9.65 21.09 -17.63
CA VAL A 386 -9.15 22.23 -18.41
C VAL A 386 -7.97 22.90 -17.72
N GLN A 387 -8.00 23.10 -16.40
CA GLN A 387 -6.88 23.67 -15.65
C GLN A 387 -5.61 22.81 -15.75
N VAL A 388 -5.74 21.50 -15.63
CA VAL A 388 -4.63 20.58 -15.77
C VAL A 388 -4.05 20.61 -17.20
N THR A 389 -4.89 20.62 -18.22
CA THR A 389 -4.43 20.57 -19.62
C THR A 389 -3.88 21.89 -20.13
N SER A 390 -4.49 23.02 -19.78
CA SER A 390 -4.17 24.33 -20.36
C SER A 390 -3.21 25.18 -19.51
N SER A 391 -3.00 24.85 -18.23
CA SER A 391 -2.11 25.64 -17.37
C SER A 391 -0.65 25.53 -17.81
N THR A 392 0.02 26.68 -17.97
CA THR A 392 1.47 26.78 -18.14
C THR A 392 2.21 26.83 -16.80
N ARG A 393 1.47 26.98 -15.68
CA ARG A 393 2.00 27.06 -14.32
C ARG A 393 1.99 25.68 -13.67
N HIS A 394 2.67 25.59 -12.53
CA HIS A 394 2.63 24.40 -11.70
C HIS A 394 1.19 24.13 -11.21
N VAL A 395 0.65 22.97 -11.60
CA VAL A 395 -0.70 22.53 -11.19
C VAL A 395 -0.60 21.90 -9.81
N PRO A 396 -1.49 22.24 -8.86
CA PRO A 396 -1.52 21.58 -7.55
C PRO A 396 -1.84 20.08 -7.67
N ALA A 397 -1.42 19.29 -6.68
CA ALA A 397 -1.93 17.94 -6.55
C ALA A 397 -3.44 17.96 -6.34
N VAL A 398 -4.14 17.01 -6.92
CA VAL A 398 -5.61 16.95 -6.92
C VAL A 398 -6.10 15.79 -6.08
N VAL A 399 -7.05 16.04 -5.20
CA VAL A 399 -7.76 15.01 -4.43
C VAL A 399 -9.26 15.18 -4.67
N ILE A 400 -9.91 14.12 -5.14
CA ILE A 400 -11.37 14.08 -5.34
C ILE A 400 -11.97 13.18 -4.26
N VAL A 401 -12.86 13.71 -3.45
CA VAL A 401 -13.58 12.97 -2.40
C VAL A 401 -14.98 12.67 -2.88
N ALA A 402 -15.48 11.47 -2.69
CA ALA A 402 -16.71 10.93 -3.23
C ALA A 402 -16.71 10.93 -4.77
N ALA A 403 -15.63 10.39 -5.36
CA ALA A 403 -15.48 10.28 -6.81
C ALA A 403 -16.59 9.45 -7.48
N ASP A 404 -17.28 8.61 -6.72
CA ASP A 404 -18.46 7.85 -7.17
C ASP A 404 -19.72 8.71 -7.45
N GLU A 405 -19.70 9.99 -7.11
CA GLU A 405 -20.74 10.95 -7.53
C GLU A 405 -20.49 11.48 -8.97
N ILE A 406 -19.37 11.12 -9.58
CA ILE A 406 -18.97 11.56 -10.92
C ILE A 406 -18.99 10.38 -11.89
N THR A 407 -19.39 10.62 -13.11
CA THR A 407 -19.35 9.63 -14.19
C THR A 407 -17.91 9.20 -14.46
N SER A 408 -17.64 7.91 -14.53
CA SER A 408 -16.31 7.31 -14.74
C SER A 408 -15.56 7.93 -15.93
N ARG A 409 -16.22 8.17 -17.06
CA ARG A 409 -15.65 8.83 -18.24
C ARG A 409 -15.00 10.20 -17.95
N HIS A 410 -15.62 11.01 -17.06
CA HIS A 410 -15.06 12.31 -16.72
C HIS A 410 -13.85 12.18 -15.80
N LEU A 411 -13.88 11.20 -14.87
CA LEU A 411 -12.74 10.89 -14.02
C LEU A 411 -11.57 10.32 -14.83
N GLU A 412 -11.82 9.46 -15.81
CA GLU A 412 -10.80 8.93 -16.72
C GLU A 412 -10.10 10.06 -17.49
N ARG A 413 -10.86 10.99 -18.08
CA ARG A 413 -10.29 12.15 -18.76
C ARG A 413 -9.41 13.02 -17.85
N LEU A 414 -9.86 13.24 -16.61
CA LEU A 414 -9.07 13.96 -15.62
C LEU A 414 -7.82 13.18 -15.25
N ALA A 415 -7.93 11.85 -15.05
CA ALA A 415 -6.80 10.99 -14.74
C ALA A 415 -5.76 10.99 -15.85
N ASP A 416 -6.18 10.86 -17.11
CA ASP A 416 -5.31 10.93 -18.28
C ASP A 416 -4.60 12.29 -18.39
N ALA A 417 -5.33 13.39 -18.15
CA ALA A 417 -4.75 14.73 -18.13
C ALA A 417 -3.71 14.89 -17.02
N CYS A 418 -4.00 14.38 -15.83
CA CYS A 418 -3.08 14.41 -14.69
C CYS A 418 -1.83 13.57 -14.96
N GLU A 419 -1.97 12.39 -15.55
CA GLU A 419 -0.86 11.51 -15.92
C GLU A 419 0.05 12.18 -16.94
N GLN A 420 -0.51 12.71 -18.03
CA GLN A 420 0.24 13.41 -19.08
C GLN A 420 1.02 14.61 -18.54
N ARG A 421 0.48 15.30 -17.55
CA ARG A 421 1.10 16.51 -16.95
C ARG A 421 1.94 16.18 -15.71
N GLY A 422 1.96 14.94 -15.26
CA GLY A 422 2.67 14.51 -14.06
C GLY A 422 2.07 15.07 -12.76
N VAL A 423 0.78 15.40 -12.73
CA VAL A 423 0.05 15.91 -11.58
C VAL A 423 -0.38 14.74 -10.70
N PRO A 424 -0.06 14.73 -9.39
CA PRO A 424 -0.57 13.70 -8.49
C PRO A 424 -2.10 13.78 -8.36
N LEU A 425 -2.76 12.64 -8.51
CA LEU A 425 -4.21 12.51 -8.41
C LEU A 425 -4.58 11.44 -7.36
N THR A 426 -5.49 11.78 -6.45
CA THR A 426 -6.07 10.83 -5.50
C THR A 426 -7.59 10.85 -5.62
N LEU A 427 -8.16 9.67 -5.84
CA LEU A 427 -9.61 9.47 -5.97
C LEU A 427 -10.11 8.66 -4.77
N LEU A 428 -11.09 9.18 -4.03
CA LEU A 428 -11.74 8.49 -2.91
C LEU A 428 -13.16 8.11 -3.32
N PHE A 429 -13.42 6.81 -3.40
CA PHE A 429 -14.73 6.25 -3.73
C PHE A 429 -15.38 5.69 -2.47
N ARG A 430 -16.66 5.99 -2.26
CA ARG A 430 -17.44 5.44 -1.14
C ARG A 430 -17.72 3.95 -1.33
N HIS A 431 -17.96 3.57 -2.58
CA HIS A 431 -18.35 2.22 -2.97
C HIS A 431 -17.44 1.66 -4.05
N LEU A 432 -17.22 0.36 -4.01
CA LEU A 432 -16.56 -0.38 -5.07
C LEU A 432 -17.64 -0.88 -6.05
N ARG A 433 -18.08 0.00 -6.96
CA ARG A 433 -19.06 -0.31 -8.01
C ARG A 433 -18.34 -0.74 -9.29
N ASP A 434 -19.06 -1.43 -10.18
CA ASP A 434 -18.51 -1.94 -11.43
C ASP A 434 -17.84 -0.85 -12.28
N ASP A 435 -18.44 0.35 -12.36
CA ASP A 435 -17.85 1.50 -13.08
C ASP A 435 -16.52 1.95 -12.47
N ALA A 436 -16.41 1.93 -11.14
CA ALA A 436 -15.19 2.31 -10.44
C ALA A 436 -14.12 1.20 -10.53
N VAL A 437 -14.54 -0.06 -10.63
CA VAL A 437 -13.66 -1.22 -10.84
C VAL A 437 -12.89 -1.11 -12.15
N THR A 438 -13.51 -0.60 -13.22
CA THR A 438 -12.83 -0.40 -14.51
C THR A 438 -11.68 0.58 -14.45
N MET A 439 -11.66 1.47 -13.46
CA MET A 439 -10.59 2.45 -13.24
C MET A 439 -9.39 1.88 -12.49
N ILE A 440 -9.51 0.71 -11.85
CA ILE A 440 -8.41 0.05 -11.13
C ILE A 440 -7.32 -0.37 -12.13
N GLY A 441 -6.08 -0.09 -11.78
CA GLY A 441 -4.91 -0.46 -12.60
C GLY A 441 -4.10 0.73 -13.13
N GLY A 442 -4.65 1.96 -13.06
CA GLY A 442 -3.92 3.16 -13.45
C GLY A 442 -2.92 3.68 -12.42
N GLY A 443 -2.83 3.07 -11.23
CA GLY A 443 -1.98 3.54 -10.14
C GLY A 443 -1.99 2.63 -8.92
N ALA A 444 -1.71 3.20 -7.74
CA ALA A 444 -1.85 2.48 -6.48
C ALA A 444 -3.33 2.38 -6.08
N THR A 445 -3.74 1.21 -5.64
CA THR A 445 -5.10 0.97 -5.14
C THR A 445 -5.06 0.65 -3.65
N ALA A 446 -5.91 1.32 -2.88
CA ALA A 446 -6.07 1.08 -1.45
C ALA A 446 -7.53 0.77 -1.13
N PHE A 447 -7.76 -0.17 -0.24
CA PHE A 447 -9.10 -0.52 0.24
C PHE A 447 -9.19 -0.17 1.72
N MET A 448 -10.19 0.62 2.06
CA MET A 448 -10.62 0.87 3.42
C MET A 448 -11.75 -0.12 3.79
N ARG A 449 -12.36 0.05 4.95
CA ARG A 449 -13.51 -0.78 5.34
C ARG A 449 -14.62 -0.66 4.30
N LEU A 450 -14.95 -1.75 3.63
CA LEU A 450 -16.04 -1.86 2.67
C LEU A 450 -17.38 -2.10 3.36
N GLY A 451 -18.45 -1.60 2.78
CA GLY A 451 -19.77 -1.56 3.42
C GLY A 451 -20.53 -2.88 3.38
N ASN A 452 -20.24 -3.74 2.41
CA ASN A 452 -20.96 -4.98 2.18
C ASN A 452 -20.05 -6.12 1.72
N HIS A 453 -20.57 -7.35 1.77
CA HIS A 453 -19.84 -8.56 1.44
C HIS A 453 -19.43 -8.62 -0.04
N HIS A 454 -20.28 -8.16 -0.94
CA HIS A 454 -20.00 -8.20 -2.38
C HIS A 454 -18.81 -7.32 -2.76
N GLU A 455 -18.77 -6.09 -2.26
CA GLU A 455 -17.61 -5.21 -2.43
C GLU A 455 -16.33 -5.80 -1.84
N ALA A 456 -16.45 -6.47 -0.67
CA ALA A 456 -15.31 -7.12 -0.04
C ALA A 456 -14.79 -8.31 -0.86
N GLU A 457 -15.67 -9.10 -1.49
CA GLU A 457 -15.27 -10.18 -2.41
C GLU A 457 -14.59 -9.63 -3.67
N GLN A 458 -15.14 -8.57 -4.25
CA GLN A 458 -14.50 -7.90 -5.38
C GLN A 458 -13.09 -7.41 -5.01
N ALA A 459 -12.93 -6.70 -3.89
CA ALA A 459 -11.63 -6.25 -3.41
C ALA A 459 -10.66 -7.42 -3.20
N ALA A 460 -11.12 -8.52 -2.59
CA ALA A 460 -10.32 -9.72 -2.37
C ALA A 460 -9.85 -10.36 -3.69
N SER A 461 -10.61 -10.24 -4.78
CA SER A 461 -10.19 -10.73 -6.10
C SER A 461 -9.00 -9.97 -6.68
N TYR A 462 -8.84 -8.68 -6.33
CA TYR A 462 -7.70 -7.84 -6.74
C TYR A 462 -6.49 -8.03 -5.84
N ILE A 463 -6.69 -8.08 -4.51
CA ILE A 463 -5.60 -8.20 -3.54
C ILE A 463 -5.00 -9.61 -3.57
N GLY A 464 -5.80 -10.61 -3.96
CA GLY A 464 -5.49 -12.03 -3.84
C GLY A 464 -5.98 -12.60 -2.51
N ARG A 465 -5.97 -13.95 -2.42
CA ARG A 465 -6.39 -14.69 -1.21
C ARG A 465 -5.16 -15.26 -0.54
N HIS A 466 -5.02 -14.98 0.74
CA HIS A 466 -4.02 -15.63 1.58
C HIS A 466 -4.67 -16.77 2.36
N HIS A 467 -4.17 -17.99 2.20
CA HIS A 467 -4.62 -19.14 2.98
C HIS A 467 -3.79 -19.22 4.25
N THR A 468 -4.43 -19.02 5.38
CA THR A 468 -3.81 -19.25 6.70
C THR A 468 -4.25 -20.62 7.18
N PHE A 469 -3.30 -21.54 7.34
CA PHE A 469 -3.58 -22.82 7.98
C PHE A 469 -3.70 -22.59 9.49
N VAL A 470 -4.90 -22.81 10.01
CA VAL A 470 -5.15 -22.81 11.45
C VAL A 470 -5.17 -24.27 11.90
N LEU A 471 -4.33 -24.62 12.86
CA LEU A 471 -4.36 -25.94 13.48
C LEU A 471 -5.72 -26.08 14.22
N SER A 472 -6.66 -26.81 13.63
CA SER A 472 -8.03 -26.95 14.16
C SER A 472 -8.16 -28.06 15.21
N GLY A 473 -7.19 -28.97 15.29
CA GLY A 473 -7.18 -30.05 16.30
C GLY A 473 -5.87 -30.82 16.30
N TRP A 474 -5.51 -31.34 17.45
CA TRP A 474 -4.39 -32.27 17.61
C TRP A 474 -4.91 -33.56 18.23
N THR A 475 -4.84 -34.66 17.50
CA THR A 475 -5.22 -35.96 17.99
C THR A 475 -3.97 -36.80 18.22
N ALA A 476 -3.68 -37.12 19.48
CA ALA A 476 -2.62 -38.07 19.83
C ALA A 476 -3.21 -39.48 19.94
N THR A 477 -2.84 -40.37 19.04
CA THR A 477 -3.15 -41.78 19.15
C THR A 477 -2.09 -42.50 19.99
N ARG A 478 -2.52 -43.43 20.81
CA ARG A 478 -1.71 -44.18 21.79
C ARG A 478 -0.65 -45.10 21.15
N GLY A 479 -0.26 -44.87 19.92
CA GLY A 479 0.73 -45.61 19.14
C GLY A 479 1.84 -44.79 18.55
N GLY A 480 1.93 -43.46 18.85
CA GLY A 480 3.04 -42.62 18.40
C GLY A 480 2.86 -42.01 17.03
N ASP A 481 1.75 -42.26 16.33
CA ASP A 481 1.43 -41.54 15.07
C ASP A 481 0.65 -40.26 15.36
N HIS A 482 1.21 -39.15 14.95
CA HIS A 482 0.57 -37.84 15.06
C HIS A 482 -0.01 -37.48 13.70
N THR A 483 -1.34 -37.33 13.60
CA THR A 483 -2.01 -36.84 12.41
C THR A 483 -2.39 -35.37 12.62
N ILE A 484 -1.91 -34.49 11.77
CA ILE A 484 -2.29 -33.06 11.73
C ILE A 484 -3.42 -32.94 10.74
N THR A 485 -4.58 -32.46 11.18
CA THR A 485 -5.74 -32.13 10.33
C THR A 485 -6.00 -30.65 10.33
#